data_c0bfac5035c8397b421cf380f142d2e6
#
_entry.id   c0bfac5035c8397b421cf380f142d2e6
#
_cell.length_a   1.000
_cell.length_b   1.000
_cell.length_c   1.000
_cell.angle_alpha   90.00
_cell.angle_beta   90.00
_cell.angle_gamma   90.00
#
_symmetry.space_group_name_H-M   'P 1'
#
loop_
_entity.id
_entity.type
_entity.pdbx_description
1 polymer ?
#
loop_
_entity_poly.entity_id
_entity_poly.type
_entity_poly.pdbx_seq_one_letter_code
_entity_poly.pdbx_strand_id
1 'polypeptide(L)'
;MTPVELAPRFFLAVVVILVVCRGVSALMRRVGQPPVVGEMVAGVLLGPSLLGLLLPAVQEALFPDELRPVLYVVGQIGLVLLMFHAGYAFSTHRSDGLARTAAAVSLAGVAAPLLLGTALVLVAADHVPLRPDGVPVGVVAAFVGVALAITAFPMLARIITERGQAGTRHGSIALASGAVDDVVAWVLLAGVLAVASGSPGPALLTVGGALVFVALVWFVARPGMRRLMATTRVDDHARLIGTVAVLFAAAWFTDEIGLYAVFGAFALGLAVPRVPAADRVVAGLTPVTGVLVPLFFTYSGLNTQFGLFTDPAVLLFAVACVVLAVVGKFGACWAAARRRGEPQGVALRVASLMNARGLMQLIALNIGLEAGIVGPALFTVLVLVALVTTIMTSPLLTWVERRHPAVEPTPDVGEPVRATL
;
A
#
# COMPACT_ATOMS: atom_id res chain seq x y z
N MET A 1 -1.07 12.02 -30.38
CA MET A 1 0.29 11.53 -30.81
C MET A 1 0.22 10.13 -31.35
N THR A 2 1.03 9.80 -32.35
CA THR A 2 1.19 8.44 -32.83
C THR A 2 2.04 7.63 -31.83
N PRO A 3 1.90 6.28 -31.78
CA PRO A 3 2.75 5.45 -30.92
C PRO A 3 4.26 5.63 -31.15
N VAL A 4 4.66 5.96 -32.40
CA VAL A 4 6.06 6.21 -32.77
C VAL A 4 6.59 7.51 -32.14
N GLU A 5 5.76 8.54 -32.05
CA GLU A 5 6.12 9.81 -31.39
C GLU A 5 6.10 9.71 -29.88
N LEU A 6 5.28 8.81 -29.33
CA LEU A 6 5.11 8.60 -27.89
C LEU A 6 6.31 7.85 -27.28
N ALA A 7 6.90 6.90 -27.99
CA ALA A 7 7.98 6.07 -27.46
C ALA A 7 9.22 6.86 -27.00
N PRO A 8 9.80 7.82 -27.77
CA PRO A 8 10.93 8.63 -27.30
C PRO A 8 10.59 9.46 -26.04
N ARG A 9 9.36 9.99 -25.95
CA ARG A 9 8.91 10.74 -24.79
C ARG A 9 8.74 9.85 -23.56
N PHE A 10 8.25 8.63 -23.75
CA PHE A 10 8.19 7.65 -22.67
C PHE A 10 9.59 7.32 -22.15
N PHE A 11 10.57 7.07 -23.01
CA PHE A 11 11.93 6.79 -22.56
C PHE A 11 12.53 7.97 -21.79
N LEU A 12 12.33 9.21 -22.27
CA LEU A 12 12.79 10.40 -21.55
C LEU A 12 12.09 10.55 -20.19
N ALA A 13 10.78 10.36 -20.15
CA ALA A 13 10.01 10.40 -18.90
C ALA A 13 10.51 9.36 -17.89
N VAL A 14 10.77 8.12 -18.34
CA VAL A 14 11.31 7.06 -17.48
C VAL A 14 12.69 7.46 -16.92
N VAL A 15 13.58 8.02 -17.74
CA VAL A 15 14.89 8.50 -17.25
C VAL A 15 14.72 9.57 -16.17
N VAL A 16 13.87 10.58 -16.43
CA VAL A 16 13.61 11.67 -15.46
C VAL A 16 13.00 11.10 -14.16
N ILE A 17 12.01 10.24 -14.27
CA ILE A 17 11.36 9.60 -13.12
C ILE A 17 12.41 8.86 -12.27
N LEU A 18 13.20 7.99 -12.87
CA LEU A 18 14.18 7.17 -12.15
C LEU A 18 15.25 8.03 -11.48
N VAL A 19 15.77 9.05 -12.16
CA VAL A 19 16.80 9.95 -11.62
C VAL A 19 16.22 10.76 -10.45
N VAL A 20 15.06 11.37 -10.61
CA VAL A 20 14.42 12.19 -9.56
C VAL A 20 14.03 11.31 -8.37
N CYS A 21 13.37 10.17 -8.58
CA CYS A 21 13.03 9.24 -7.51
C CYS A 21 14.26 8.76 -6.75
N ARG A 22 15.36 8.46 -7.46
CA ARG A 22 16.62 8.03 -6.84
C ARG A 22 17.25 9.14 -6.02
N GLY A 23 17.27 10.38 -6.53
CA GLY A 23 17.80 11.56 -5.85
C GLY A 23 17.01 11.89 -4.59
N VAL A 24 15.68 11.95 -4.70
CA VAL A 24 14.80 12.25 -3.56
C VAL A 24 14.86 11.12 -2.52
N SER A 25 14.87 9.85 -2.94
CA SER A 25 15.02 8.72 -2.02
C SER A 25 16.37 8.72 -1.30
N ALA A 26 17.45 9.16 -1.96
CA ALA A 26 18.75 9.32 -1.32
C ALA A 26 18.73 10.45 -0.26
N LEU A 27 18.03 11.55 -0.55
CA LEU A 27 17.83 12.64 0.41
C LEU A 27 16.98 12.17 1.60
N MET A 28 15.88 11.47 1.36
CA MET A 28 15.00 10.94 2.41
C MET A 28 15.74 9.98 3.35
N ARG A 29 16.64 9.15 2.83
CA ARG A 29 17.49 8.28 3.67
C ARG A 29 18.37 9.06 4.63
N ARG A 30 18.89 10.23 4.22
CA ARG A 30 19.71 11.09 5.11
C ARG A 30 18.94 11.62 6.32
N VAL A 31 17.63 11.76 6.19
CA VAL A 31 16.73 12.17 7.28
C VAL A 31 16.02 10.98 7.97
N GLY A 32 16.52 9.75 7.76
CA GLY A 32 16.01 8.54 8.41
C GLY A 32 14.67 8.03 7.88
N GLN A 33 14.29 8.44 6.65
CA GLN A 33 13.07 7.99 6.01
C GLN A 33 13.33 6.81 5.06
N PRO A 34 12.39 5.87 4.93
CA PRO A 34 12.47 4.80 3.95
C PRO A 34 12.52 5.34 2.51
N PRO A 35 13.29 4.72 1.59
CA PRO A 35 13.40 5.16 0.20
C PRO A 35 12.06 5.32 -0.53
N VAL A 36 11.08 4.47 -0.23
CA VAL A 36 9.75 4.52 -0.84
C VAL A 36 8.99 5.82 -0.51
N VAL A 37 9.24 6.43 0.65
CA VAL A 37 8.73 7.78 0.96
C VAL A 37 9.30 8.79 -0.03
N GLY A 38 10.59 8.65 -0.37
CA GLY A 38 11.23 9.47 -1.39
C GLY A 38 10.62 9.30 -2.77
N GLU A 39 10.26 8.08 -3.15
CA GLU A 39 9.57 7.80 -4.42
C GLU A 39 8.18 8.45 -4.48
N MET A 40 7.41 8.38 -3.38
CA MET A 40 6.11 9.06 -3.26
C MET A 40 6.25 10.58 -3.37
N VAL A 41 7.18 11.16 -2.62
CA VAL A 41 7.47 12.60 -2.66
C VAL A 41 7.93 13.01 -4.07
N ALA A 42 8.83 12.25 -4.69
CA ALA A 42 9.30 12.50 -6.05
C ALA A 42 8.16 12.52 -7.07
N GLY A 43 7.21 11.59 -6.97
CA GLY A 43 6.02 11.56 -7.81
C GLY A 43 5.21 12.86 -7.71
N VAL A 44 4.99 13.35 -6.49
CA VAL A 44 4.28 14.63 -6.27
C VAL A 44 5.10 15.82 -6.78
N LEU A 45 6.44 15.81 -6.62
CA LEU A 45 7.31 16.87 -7.13
C LEU A 45 7.30 16.96 -8.65
N LEU A 46 7.22 15.81 -9.35
CA LEU A 46 7.12 15.73 -10.80
C LEU A 46 5.73 16.08 -11.34
N GLY A 47 4.73 16.11 -10.48
CA GLY A 47 3.35 16.45 -10.81
C GLY A 47 3.09 17.95 -10.95
N PRO A 48 1.83 18.32 -11.20
CA PRO A 48 1.40 19.71 -11.32
C PRO A 48 1.62 20.54 -10.05
N SER A 49 1.81 19.86 -8.92
CA SER A 49 1.98 20.51 -7.61
C SER A 49 3.29 21.28 -7.44
N LEU A 50 4.38 20.85 -8.09
CA LEU A 50 5.66 21.57 -8.06
C LEU A 50 6.19 21.82 -9.47
N LEU A 51 6.46 20.76 -10.26
CA LEU A 51 7.03 20.92 -11.60
C LEU A 51 6.07 21.71 -12.50
N GLY A 52 4.78 21.38 -12.46
CA GLY A 52 3.77 22.10 -13.24
C GLY A 52 3.54 23.54 -12.76
N LEU A 53 3.72 23.82 -11.46
CA LEU A 53 3.62 25.16 -10.92
C LEU A 53 4.83 26.05 -11.32
N LEU A 54 6.06 25.50 -11.27
CA LEU A 54 7.28 26.24 -11.53
C LEU A 54 7.63 26.29 -13.00
N LEU A 55 7.44 25.19 -13.73
CA LEU A 55 7.84 25.00 -15.12
C LEU A 55 6.75 24.26 -15.92
N PRO A 56 5.55 24.88 -16.14
CA PRO A 56 4.42 24.20 -16.75
C PRO A 56 4.73 23.63 -18.14
N ALA A 57 5.45 24.37 -18.97
CA ALA A 57 5.84 23.92 -20.30
C ALA A 57 6.77 22.67 -20.26
N VAL A 58 7.63 22.57 -19.26
CA VAL A 58 8.51 21.39 -19.07
C VAL A 58 7.70 20.19 -18.61
N GLN A 59 6.76 20.41 -17.69
CA GLN A 59 5.90 19.35 -17.18
C GLN A 59 5.01 18.77 -18.28
N GLU A 60 4.38 19.63 -19.10
CA GLU A 60 3.57 19.22 -20.24
C GLU A 60 4.38 18.52 -21.35
N ALA A 61 5.61 18.97 -21.60
CA ALA A 61 6.50 18.33 -22.55
C ALA A 61 6.98 16.93 -22.10
N LEU A 62 7.23 16.77 -20.77
CA LEU A 62 7.67 15.49 -20.18
C LEU A 62 6.52 14.49 -20.00
N PHE A 63 5.34 15.00 -19.59
CA PHE A 63 4.18 14.18 -19.20
C PHE A 63 2.89 14.64 -19.93
N PRO A 64 2.88 14.59 -21.28
CA PRO A 64 1.67 14.90 -22.03
C PRO A 64 0.55 13.94 -21.65
N ASP A 65 -0.70 14.36 -21.85
CA ASP A 65 -1.87 13.58 -21.44
C ASP A 65 -1.92 12.18 -22.08
N GLU A 66 -1.46 12.05 -23.32
CA GLU A 66 -1.39 10.75 -24.01
C GLU A 66 -0.37 9.77 -23.40
N LEU A 67 0.59 10.27 -22.62
CA LEU A 67 1.58 9.44 -21.94
C LEU A 67 1.04 8.86 -20.63
N ARG A 68 0.08 9.51 -19.99
CA ARG A 68 -0.47 9.10 -18.69
C ARG A 68 -1.02 7.68 -18.67
N PRO A 69 -1.81 7.22 -19.69
CA PRO A 69 -2.28 5.83 -19.75
C PRO A 69 -1.14 4.82 -19.84
N VAL A 70 -0.05 5.15 -20.56
CA VAL A 70 1.12 4.27 -20.67
C VAL A 70 1.85 4.17 -19.32
N LEU A 71 2.05 5.30 -18.64
CA LEU A 71 2.63 5.32 -17.29
C LEU A 71 1.78 4.53 -16.29
N TYR A 72 0.45 4.63 -16.40
CA TYR A 72 -0.48 3.84 -15.60
C TYR A 72 -0.28 2.34 -15.79
N VAL A 73 -0.36 1.85 -17.03
CA VAL A 73 -0.24 0.40 -17.33
C VAL A 73 1.13 -0.13 -16.88
N VAL A 74 2.22 0.58 -17.20
CA VAL A 74 3.57 0.15 -16.80
C VAL A 74 3.77 0.23 -15.29
N GLY A 75 3.20 1.25 -14.65
CA GLY A 75 3.17 1.38 -13.19
C GLY A 75 2.38 0.25 -12.51
N GLN A 76 1.26 -0.18 -13.09
CA GLN A 76 0.45 -1.32 -12.60
C GLN A 76 1.24 -2.63 -12.66
N ILE A 77 2.07 -2.85 -13.69
CA ILE A 77 2.98 -3.99 -13.74
C ILE A 77 3.93 -3.96 -12.53
N GLY A 78 4.52 -2.80 -12.26
CA GLY A 78 5.37 -2.60 -11.07
C GLY A 78 4.65 -2.93 -9.76
N LEU A 79 3.40 -2.47 -9.62
CA LEU A 79 2.55 -2.76 -8.47
C LEU A 79 2.23 -4.24 -8.29
N VAL A 80 1.87 -4.92 -9.36
CA VAL A 80 1.60 -6.37 -9.35
C VAL A 80 2.83 -7.13 -8.86
N LEU A 81 4.01 -6.80 -9.36
CA LEU A 81 5.26 -7.39 -8.90
C LEU A 81 5.54 -7.07 -7.43
N LEU A 82 5.33 -5.84 -6.99
CA LEU A 82 5.53 -5.42 -5.60
C LEU A 82 4.57 -6.16 -4.66
N MET A 83 3.30 -6.30 -5.04
CA MET A 83 2.31 -7.00 -4.23
C MET A 83 2.57 -8.51 -4.14
N PHE A 84 3.08 -9.10 -5.22
CA PHE A 84 3.56 -10.48 -5.20
C PHE A 84 4.72 -10.66 -4.19
N HIS A 85 5.70 -9.76 -4.19
CA HIS A 85 6.79 -9.76 -3.21
C HIS A 85 6.26 -9.62 -1.76
N ALA A 86 5.31 -8.71 -1.55
CA ALA A 86 4.70 -8.49 -0.24
C ALA A 86 3.96 -9.75 0.24
N GLY A 87 3.16 -10.38 -0.61
CA GLY A 87 2.48 -11.64 -0.31
C GLY A 87 3.45 -12.78 -0.01
N TYR A 88 4.51 -12.90 -0.83
CA TYR A 88 5.56 -13.86 -0.58
C TYR A 88 6.28 -13.59 0.74
N ALA A 89 6.68 -12.36 1.05
CA ALA A 89 7.29 -12.00 2.31
C ALA A 89 6.39 -12.31 3.51
N PHE A 90 5.09 -12.04 3.42
CA PHE A 90 4.14 -12.30 4.50
C PHE A 90 3.99 -13.78 4.85
N SER A 91 4.10 -14.69 3.89
CA SER A 91 3.95 -16.14 4.12
C SER A 91 4.97 -16.72 5.13
N THR A 92 6.02 -15.97 5.54
CA THR A 92 7.02 -16.39 6.54
C THR A 92 6.63 -16.09 7.98
N HIS A 93 5.67 -15.19 8.21
CA HIS A 93 5.35 -14.71 9.56
C HIS A 93 4.26 -15.56 10.20
N ARG A 94 4.64 -16.76 10.72
CA ARG A 94 3.80 -17.49 11.66
C ARG A 94 3.97 -16.87 13.06
N SER A 95 2.95 -16.18 13.52
CA SER A 95 2.88 -15.66 14.88
C SER A 95 1.99 -16.54 15.75
N ASP A 96 2.52 -17.69 16.18
CA ASP A 96 1.83 -18.55 17.14
C ASP A 96 1.60 -17.77 18.44
N GLY A 97 0.35 -17.62 18.85
CA GLY A 97 -0.06 -16.90 20.07
C GLY A 97 -0.36 -15.41 19.92
N LEU A 98 0.01 -14.73 18.83
CA LEU A 98 -0.24 -13.28 18.63
C LEU A 98 -1.51 -12.99 17.82
N ALA A 99 -2.14 -13.99 17.24
CA ALA A 99 -3.29 -13.84 16.33
C ALA A 99 -4.46 -13.04 16.95
N ARG A 100 -4.78 -13.29 18.24
CA ARG A 100 -5.86 -12.57 18.94
C ARG A 100 -5.52 -11.09 19.17
N THR A 101 -4.26 -10.78 19.49
CA THR A 101 -3.80 -9.39 19.65
C THR A 101 -3.78 -8.68 18.31
N ALA A 102 -3.24 -9.33 17.27
CA ALA A 102 -3.22 -8.80 15.93
C ALA A 102 -4.64 -8.52 15.38
N ALA A 103 -5.58 -9.46 15.57
CA ALA A 103 -6.98 -9.26 15.17
C ALA A 103 -7.64 -8.10 15.92
N ALA A 104 -7.39 -7.95 17.24
CA ALA A 104 -7.93 -6.84 18.01
C ALA A 104 -7.36 -5.49 17.58
N VAL A 105 -6.05 -5.42 17.30
CA VAL A 105 -5.36 -4.22 16.80
C VAL A 105 -5.87 -3.86 15.42
N SER A 106 -6.00 -4.83 14.50
CA SER A 106 -6.55 -4.64 13.16
C SER A 106 -7.98 -4.12 13.22
N LEU A 107 -8.89 -4.82 13.93
CA LEU A 107 -10.29 -4.41 14.02
C LEU A 107 -10.45 -3.00 14.58
N ALA A 108 -9.77 -2.67 15.68
CA ALA A 108 -9.83 -1.34 16.26
C ALA A 108 -9.19 -0.28 15.33
N GLY A 109 -8.05 -0.61 14.72
CA GLY A 109 -7.31 0.25 13.80
C GLY A 109 -8.03 0.50 12.48
N VAL A 110 -8.96 -0.36 12.07
CA VAL A 110 -9.83 -0.14 10.91
C VAL A 110 -11.10 0.61 11.34
N ALA A 111 -11.79 0.12 12.39
CA ALA A 111 -13.11 0.66 12.77
C ALA A 111 -13.05 2.14 13.18
N ALA A 112 -12.05 2.55 13.98
CA ALA A 112 -12.01 3.92 14.50
C ALA A 112 -11.80 4.95 13.37
N PRO A 113 -10.76 4.86 12.49
CA PRO A 113 -10.62 5.83 11.40
C PRO A 113 -11.74 5.75 10.36
N LEU A 114 -12.31 4.55 10.12
CA LEU A 114 -13.46 4.37 9.24
C LEU A 114 -14.66 5.22 9.74
N LEU A 115 -15.02 5.07 11.01
CA LEU A 115 -16.14 5.81 11.60
C LEU A 115 -15.86 7.31 11.67
N LEU A 116 -14.64 7.70 12.08
CA LEU A 116 -14.26 9.11 12.20
C LEU A 116 -14.21 9.81 10.82
N GLY A 117 -13.66 9.14 9.81
CA GLY A 117 -13.59 9.68 8.45
C GLY A 117 -14.98 9.78 7.81
N THR A 118 -15.82 8.77 7.98
CA THR A 118 -17.22 8.80 7.53
C THR A 118 -17.98 9.94 8.20
N ALA A 119 -17.88 10.06 9.53
CA ALA A 119 -18.54 11.14 10.28
C ALA A 119 -18.03 12.53 9.86
N LEU A 120 -16.71 12.69 9.65
CA LEU A 120 -16.14 13.96 9.19
C LEU A 120 -16.77 14.43 7.88
N VAL A 121 -16.88 13.52 6.90
CA VAL A 121 -17.47 13.88 5.59
C VAL A 121 -18.96 14.23 5.73
N LEU A 122 -19.71 13.44 6.52
CA LEU A 122 -21.14 13.72 6.73
C LEU A 122 -21.38 15.09 7.39
N VAL A 123 -20.50 15.52 8.30
CA VAL A 123 -20.57 16.85 8.93
C VAL A 123 -20.09 17.95 8.00
N ALA A 124 -19.08 17.69 7.18
CA ALA A 124 -18.49 18.70 6.29
C ALA A 124 -19.19 18.82 4.93
N ALA A 125 -20.13 17.93 4.61
CA ALA A 125 -20.72 17.81 3.28
C ALA A 125 -21.36 19.09 2.73
N ASP A 126 -21.94 19.91 3.61
CA ASP A 126 -22.61 21.16 3.25
C ASP A 126 -21.66 22.37 3.26
N HIS A 127 -20.42 22.19 3.75
CA HIS A 127 -19.48 23.29 3.97
C HIS A 127 -18.26 23.24 3.05
N VAL A 128 -17.97 22.08 2.45
CA VAL A 128 -16.79 21.87 1.62
C VAL A 128 -17.17 21.22 0.29
N PRO A 129 -16.83 21.79 -0.86
CA PRO A 129 -17.18 21.26 -2.18
C PRO A 129 -16.28 20.08 -2.56
N LEU A 130 -16.38 18.97 -1.83
CA LEU A 130 -15.50 17.79 -2.01
C LEU A 130 -16.17 16.70 -2.84
N ARG A 131 -17.47 16.81 -3.04
CA ARG A 131 -18.30 15.79 -3.68
C ARG A 131 -18.43 16.02 -5.17
N PRO A 132 -18.10 15.04 -6.03
CA PRO A 132 -18.45 15.10 -7.45
C PRO A 132 -19.97 15.14 -7.64
N ASP A 133 -20.42 15.81 -8.70
CA ASP A 133 -21.85 15.90 -9.03
C ASP A 133 -22.46 14.52 -9.25
N GLY A 134 -23.65 14.31 -8.71
CA GLY A 134 -24.39 13.06 -8.84
C GLY A 134 -23.95 11.92 -7.89
N VAL A 135 -22.85 12.06 -7.16
CA VAL A 135 -22.41 11.03 -6.21
C VAL A 135 -23.11 11.20 -4.86
N PRO A 136 -23.75 10.15 -4.28
CA PRO A 136 -24.36 10.24 -2.96
C PRO A 136 -23.32 10.55 -1.87
N VAL A 137 -23.65 11.45 -0.95
CA VAL A 137 -22.74 11.82 0.16
C VAL A 137 -22.30 10.62 0.99
N GLY A 138 -23.17 9.63 1.19
CA GLY A 138 -22.84 8.40 1.92
C GLY A 138 -21.75 7.57 1.26
N VAL A 139 -21.69 7.55 -0.08
CA VAL A 139 -20.63 6.86 -0.85
C VAL A 139 -19.29 7.55 -0.63
N VAL A 140 -19.24 8.88 -0.77
CA VAL A 140 -18.01 9.67 -0.53
C VAL A 140 -17.55 9.52 0.92
N ALA A 141 -18.49 9.60 1.87
CA ALA A 141 -18.21 9.44 3.30
C ALA A 141 -17.63 8.05 3.61
N ALA A 142 -18.23 7.00 3.09
CA ALA A 142 -17.73 5.63 3.24
C ALA A 142 -16.35 5.47 2.61
N PHE A 143 -16.15 6.04 1.41
CA PHE A 143 -14.85 6.01 0.73
C PHE A 143 -13.75 6.68 1.55
N VAL A 144 -13.99 7.89 2.04
CA VAL A 144 -13.04 8.61 2.91
C VAL A 144 -12.77 7.83 4.19
N GLY A 145 -13.81 7.28 4.81
CA GLY A 145 -13.67 6.41 5.98
C GLY A 145 -12.74 5.22 5.69
N VAL A 146 -12.94 4.51 4.59
CA VAL A 146 -12.09 3.40 4.16
C VAL A 146 -10.66 3.91 3.88
N ALA A 147 -10.50 5.01 3.14
CA ALA A 147 -9.19 5.58 2.84
C ALA A 147 -8.41 5.95 4.11
N LEU A 148 -9.09 6.49 5.14
CA LEU A 148 -8.48 6.78 6.45
C LEU A 148 -8.21 5.51 7.28
N ALA A 149 -8.88 4.39 7.00
CA ALA A 149 -8.70 3.13 7.71
C ALA A 149 -7.53 2.28 7.17
N ILE A 150 -7.16 2.45 5.89
CA ILE A 150 -6.12 1.65 5.24
C ILE A 150 -4.77 1.76 5.97
N THR A 151 -4.12 0.62 6.23
CA THR A 151 -2.70 0.51 6.58
C THR A 151 -1.96 -0.06 5.38
N ALA A 152 -0.83 0.51 4.99
CA ALA A 152 -0.06 -0.05 3.88
C ALA A 152 0.87 -1.17 4.37
N PHE A 153 0.41 -2.43 4.31
CA PHE A 153 1.24 -3.59 4.70
C PHE A 153 2.63 -3.60 4.04
N PRO A 154 2.79 -3.37 2.72
CA PRO A 154 4.12 -3.38 2.11
C PRO A 154 5.05 -2.30 2.65
N MET A 155 4.51 -1.11 2.96
CA MET A 155 5.26 -0.03 3.58
C MET A 155 5.66 -0.39 5.01
N LEU A 156 4.70 -0.91 5.77
CA LEU A 156 4.88 -1.38 7.14
C LEU A 156 5.97 -2.47 7.20
N ALA A 157 5.88 -3.48 6.34
CA ALA A 157 6.85 -4.56 6.25
C ALA A 157 8.25 -4.04 5.92
N ARG A 158 8.33 -3.07 5.00
CA ARG A 158 9.59 -2.45 4.62
C ARG A 158 10.22 -1.66 5.77
N ILE A 159 9.46 -0.82 6.48
CA ILE A 159 9.92 -0.07 7.66
C ILE A 159 10.45 -1.04 8.73
N ILE A 160 9.71 -2.10 9.02
CA ILE A 160 10.07 -3.10 10.04
C ILE A 160 11.36 -3.83 9.64
N THR A 161 11.48 -4.22 8.37
CA THR A 161 12.67 -4.94 7.86
C THR A 161 13.90 -4.05 7.82
N GLU A 162 13.79 -2.82 7.33
CA GLU A 162 14.90 -1.85 7.25
C GLU A 162 15.42 -1.47 8.64
N ARG A 163 14.56 -1.52 9.68
CA ARG A 163 14.93 -1.29 11.08
C ARG A 163 15.37 -2.57 11.84
N GLY A 164 15.41 -3.71 11.18
CA GLY A 164 15.79 -4.99 11.81
C GLY A 164 14.78 -5.48 12.87
N GLN A 165 13.51 -5.05 12.79
CA GLN A 165 12.50 -5.31 13.82
C GLN A 165 11.53 -6.46 13.47
N ALA A 166 11.78 -7.19 12.38
CA ALA A 166 10.87 -8.25 11.91
C ALA A 166 10.67 -9.38 12.94
N GLY A 167 11.71 -9.74 13.71
CA GLY A 167 11.64 -10.75 14.77
C GLY A 167 11.14 -10.25 16.13
N THR A 168 10.87 -8.95 16.28
CA THR A 168 10.40 -8.40 17.55
C THR A 168 8.90 -8.62 17.77
N ARG A 169 8.46 -8.63 19.03
CA ARG A 169 7.04 -8.79 19.38
C ARG A 169 6.16 -7.72 18.74
N HIS A 170 6.56 -6.45 18.79
CA HIS A 170 5.80 -5.36 18.17
C HIS A 170 5.80 -5.44 16.64
N GLY A 171 6.94 -5.83 16.02
CA GLY A 171 7.03 -6.05 14.59
C GLY A 171 6.10 -7.17 14.11
N SER A 172 6.08 -8.29 14.83
CA SER A 172 5.21 -9.43 14.52
C SER A 172 3.72 -9.10 14.67
N ILE A 173 3.32 -8.37 15.74
CA ILE A 173 1.94 -7.90 15.91
C ILE A 173 1.56 -6.94 14.78
N ALA A 174 2.41 -5.96 14.48
CA ALA A 174 2.12 -4.96 13.46
C ALA A 174 2.02 -5.60 12.06
N LEU A 175 2.93 -6.52 11.69
CA LEU A 175 2.87 -7.24 10.41
C LEU A 175 1.59 -8.09 10.29
N ALA A 176 1.24 -8.84 11.33
CA ALA A 176 0.04 -9.65 11.30
C ALA A 176 -1.23 -8.79 11.24
N SER A 177 -1.27 -7.67 11.98
CA SER A 177 -2.39 -6.72 11.94
C SER A 177 -2.50 -6.05 10.57
N GLY A 178 -1.39 -5.56 10.02
CA GLY A 178 -1.36 -4.87 8.73
C GLY A 178 -1.82 -5.76 7.57
N ALA A 179 -1.48 -7.05 7.59
CA ALA A 179 -1.93 -7.98 6.57
C ALA A 179 -3.45 -8.25 6.64
N VAL A 180 -4.02 -8.31 7.85
CA VAL A 180 -5.48 -8.39 8.02
C VAL A 180 -6.14 -7.09 7.56
N ASP A 181 -5.54 -5.93 7.91
CA ASP A 181 -6.02 -4.61 7.48
C ASP A 181 -6.09 -4.51 5.95
N ASP A 182 -5.08 -5.00 5.22
CA ASP A 182 -5.06 -4.97 3.76
C ASP A 182 -6.26 -5.75 3.18
N VAL A 183 -6.51 -6.98 3.67
CA VAL A 183 -7.66 -7.78 3.21
C VAL A 183 -8.98 -7.07 3.53
N VAL A 184 -9.13 -6.55 4.75
CA VAL A 184 -10.35 -5.85 5.17
C VAL A 184 -10.55 -4.57 4.36
N ALA A 185 -9.49 -3.81 4.10
CA ALA A 185 -9.55 -2.59 3.31
C ALA A 185 -10.03 -2.84 1.88
N TRP A 186 -9.56 -3.91 1.23
CA TRP A 186 -10.00 -4.29 -0.11
C TRP A 186 -11.48 -4.71 -0.13
N VAL A 187 -11.93 -5.48 0.85
CA VAL A 187 -13.35 -5.86 0.96
C VAL A 187 -14.22 -4.63 1.17
N LEU A 188 -13.81 -3.70 2.04
CA LEU A 188 -14.55 -2.46 2.28
C LEU A 188 -14.58 -1.56 1.04
N LEU A 189 -13.43 -1.43 0.34
CA LEU A 189 -13.36 -0.65 -0.90
C LEU A 189 -14.26 -1.24 -1.99
N ALA A 190 -14.21 -2.55 -2.20
CA ALA A 190 -15.10 -3.24 -3.13
C ALA A 190 -16.58 -3.02 -2.77
N GLY A 191 -16.91 -3.03 -1.48
CA GLY A 191 -18.27 -2.72 -0.99
C GLY A 191 -18.71 -1.29 -1.33
N VAL A 192 -17.82 -0.30 -1.14
CA VAL A 192 -18.12 1.11 -1.49
C VAL A 192 -18.33 1.27 -2.98
N LEU A 193 -17.48 0.65 -3.80
CA LEU A 193 -17.59 0.69 -5.27
C LEU A 193 -18.87 0.02 -5.76
N ALA A 194 -19.26 -1.11 -5.17
CA ALA A 194 -20.48 -1.79 -5.47
C ALA A 194 -21.73 -0.92 -5.18
N VAL A 195 -21.74 -0.21 -4.05
CA VAL A 195 -22.81 0.75 -3.72
C VAL A 195 -22.80 1.94 -4.68
N ALA A 196 -21.62 2.42 -5.06
CA ALA A 196 -21.47 3.52 -6.01
C ALA A 196 -22.00 3.19 -7.41
N SER A 197 -21.85 1.93 -7.86
CA SER A 197 -22.34 1.47 -9.16
C SER A 197 -23.86 1.40 -9.26
N GLY A 198 -24.58 1.48 -8.13
CA GLY A 198 -26.05 1.48 -8.07
C GLY A 198 -26.72 0.18 -8.50
N SER A 199 -25.95 -0.87 -8.77
CA SER A 199 -26.50 -2.16 -9.19
C SER A 199 -25.91 -3.33 -8.36
N PRO A 200 -26.71 -4.33 -7.98
CA PRO A 200 -26.22 -5.49 -7.23
C PRO A 200 -25.38 -6.45 -8.08
N GLY A 201 -25.48 -6.38 -9.41
CA GLY A 201 -24.79 -7.28 -10.33
C GLY A 201 -23.27 -7.26 -10.19
N PRO A 202 -22.60 -6.09 -10.27
CA PRO A 202 -21.17 -5.98 -10.04
C PRO A 202 -20.73 -6.48 -8.66
N ALA A 203 -21.50 -6.18 -7.60
CA ALA A 203 -21.22 -6.65 -6.25
C ALA A 203 -21.26 -8.19 -6.14
N LEU A 204 -22.26 -8.81 -6.73
CA LEU A 204 -22.40 -10.28 -6.79
C LEU A 204 -21.27 -10.91 -7.61
N LEU A 205 -20.89 -10.29 -8.72
CA LEU A 205 -19.75 -10.73 -9.54
C LEU A 205 -18.45 -10.66 -8.74
N THR A 206 -18.21 -9.54 -8.04
CA THR A 206 -17.00 -9.35 -7.21
C THR A 206 -16.95 -10.36 -6.06
N VAL A 207 -18.03 -10.54 -5.31
CA VAL A 207 -18.05 -11.48 -4.18
C VAL A 207 -17.98 -12.94 -4.67
N GLY A 208 -18.79 -13.31 -5.66
CA GLY A 208 -18.77 -14.64 -6.25
C GLY A 208 -17.42 -14.96 -6.91
N GLY A 209 -16.89 -13.99 -7.66
CA GLY A 209 -15.57 -14.09 -8.29
C GLY A 209 -14.44 -14.19 -7.26
N ALA A 210 -14.53 -13.47 -6.13
CA ALA A 210 -13.58 -13.59 -5.04
C ALA A 210 -13.54 -15.00 -4.44
N LEU A 211 -14.71 -15.62 -4.23
CA LEU A 211 -14.80 -17.00 -3.74
C LEU A 211 -14.20 -17.99 -4.75
N VAL A 212 -14.52 -17.83 -6.03
CA VAL A 212 -13.93 -18.62 -7.11
C VAL A 212 -12.40 -18.41 -7.15
N PHE A 213 -11.94 -17.17 -7.06
CA PHE A 213 -10.51 -16.86 -7.03
C PHE A 213 -9.79 -17.54 -5.87
N VAL A 214 -10.33 -17.46 -4.65
CA VAL A 214 -9.76 -18.13 -3.49
C VAL A 214 -9.69 -19.66 -3.72
N ALA A 215 -10.73 -20.25 -4.28
CA ALA A 215 -10.74 -21.66 -4.64
C ALA A 215 -9.67 -21.99 -5.70
N LEU A 216 -9.54 -21.16 -6.75
CA LEU A 216 -8.50 -21.33 -7.78
C LEU A 216 -7.08 -21.21 -7.18
N VAL A 217 -6.85 -20.24 -6.30
CA VAL A 217 -5.55 -20.11 -5.62
C VAL A 217 -5.26 -21.33 -4.76
N TRP A 218 -6.23 -21.80 -3.99
CA TRP A 218 -6.03 -22.92 -3.06
C TRP A 218 -5.87 -24.27 -3.77
N PHE A 219 -6.73 -24.57 -4.75
CA PHE A 219 -6.81 -25.89 -5.39
C PHE A 219 -5.99 -26.00 -6.67
N VAL A 220 -5.67 -24.89 -7.35
CA VAL A 220 -4.96 -24.89 -8.63
C VAL A 220 -3.59 -24.20 -8.50
N ALA A 221 -3.57 -22.90 -8.15
CA ALA A 221 -2.32 -22.12 -8.17
C ALA A 221 -1.30 -22.65 -7.13
N ARG A 222 -1.71 -22.88 -5.89
CA ARG A 222 -0.84 -23.38 -4.82
C ARG A 222 -0.21 -24.73 -5.13
N PRO A 223 -0.96 -25.78 -5.51
CA PRO A 223 -0.34 -27.04 -5.92
C PRO A 223 0.47 -26.93 -7.20
N GLY A 224 0.04 -26.11 -8.16
CA GLY A 224 0.78 -25.81 -9.38
C GLY A 224 2.15 -25.18 -9.07
N MET A 225 2.19 -24.15 -8.24
CA MET A 225 3.43 -23.50 -7.79
C MET A 225 4.35 -24.46 -7.02
N ARG A 226 3.78 -25.31 -6.17
CA ARG A 226 4.58 -26.36 -5.49
C ARG A 226 5.24 -27.31 -6.48
N ARG A 227 4.51 -27.77 -7.49
CA ARG A 227 5.05 -28.66 -8.54
C ARG A 227 6.12 -27.96 -9.37
N LEU A 228 5.87 -26.71 -9.81
CA LEU A 228 6.80 -25.90 -10.59
C LEU A 228 8.12 -25.70 -9.84
N MET A 229 8.06 -25.39 -8.55
CA MET A 229 9.24 -25.15 -7.72
C MET A 229 9.98 -26.44 -7.32
N ALA A 230 9.27 -27.57 -7.21
CA ALA A 230 9.86 -28.87 -6.83
C ALA A 230 10.49 -29.61 -8.00
N THR A 231 10.07 -29.35 -9.24
CA THR A 231 10.52 -30.11 -10.42
C THR A 231 11.97 -29.80 -10.77
N THR A 232 12.85 -30.77 -10.72
CA THR A 232 14.28 -30.62 -11.06
C THR A 232 14.53 -30.48 -12.57
N ARG A 233 13.56 -30.87 -13.41
CA ARG A 233 13.65 -30.79 -14.88
C ARG A 233 13.42 -29.39 -15.44
N VAL A 234 12.95 -28.44 -14.62
CA VAL A 234 12.66 -27.07 -15.02
C VAL A 234 13.81 -26.17 -14.53
N ASP A 235 14.40 -25.40 -15.42
CA ASP A 235 15.44 -24.44 -15.10
C ASP A 235 14.86 -23.18 -14.41
N ASP A 236 15.73 -22.34 -13.87
CA ASP A 236 15.30 -21.14 -13.13
C ASP A 236 14.63 -20.11 -14.05
N HIS A 237 14.99 -20.07 -15.34
CA HIS A 237 14.37 -19.18 -16.31
C HIS A 237 12.92 -19.59 -16.60
N ALA A 238 12.68 -20.87 -16.85
CA ALA A 238 11.32 -21.37 -17.06
C ALA A 238 10.44 -21.26 -15.79
N ARG A 239 11.03 -21.41 -14.59
CA ARG A 239 10.35 -21.14 -13.31
C ARG A 239 9.94 -19.67 -13.20
N LEU A 240 10.83 -18.75 -13.55
CA LEU A 240 10.55 -17.32 -13.57
C LEU A 240 9.38 -17.00 -14.51
N ILE A 241 9.47 -17.44 -15.78
CA ILE A 241 8.42 -17.21 -16.80
C ILE A 241 7.08 -17.82 -16.33
N GLY A 242 7.10 -19.08 -15.87
CA GLY A 242 5.90 -19.74 -15.36
C GLY A 242 5.26 -19.02 -14.17
N THR A 243 6.08 -18.52 -13.24
CA THR A 243 5.58 -17.73 -12.10
C THR A 243 4.98 -16.41 -12.56
N VAL A 244 5.64 -15.69 -13.48
CA VAL A 244 5.15 -14.42 -14.04
C VAL A 244 3.84 -14.64 -14.81
N ALA A 245 3.74 -15.70 -15.60
CA ALA A 245 2.51 -16.03 -16.32
C ALA A 245 1.33 -16.28 -15.35
N VAL A 246 1.54 -17.08 -14.31
CA VAL A 246 0.50 -17.32 -13.29
C VAL A 246 0.19 -16.04 -12.50
N LEU A 247 1.19 -15.20 -12.23
CA LEU A 247 1.03 -13.92 -11.56
C LEU A 247 0.14 -12.98 -12.35
N PHE A 248 0.39 -12.80 -13.64
CA PHE A 248 -0.44 -11.95 -14.48
C PHE A 248 -1.83 -12.56 -14.73
N ALA A 249 -1.96 -13.88 -14.80
CA ALA A 249 -3.27 -14.53 -14.86
C ALA A 249 -4.10 -14.29 -13.58
N ALA A 250 -3.46 -14.35 -12.40
CA ALA A 250 -4.11 -14.04 -11.12
C ALA A 250 -4.50 -12.55 -11.06
N ALA A 251 -3.61 -11.66 -11.49
CA ALA A 251 -3.84 -10.22 -11.56
C ALA A 251 -5.00 -9.88 -12.52
N TRP A 252 -4.98 -10.43 -13.74
CA TRP A 252 -6.06 -10.28 -14.71
C TRP A 252 -7.40 -10.74 -14.17
N PHE A 253 -7.45 -11.95 -13.58
CA PHE A 253 -8.71 -12.50 -13.07
C PHE A 253 -9.32 -11.59 -11.98
N THR A 254 -8.50 -11.11 -11.03
CA THR A 254 -9.01 -10.26 -9.96
C THR A 254 -9.39 -8.88 -10.45
N ASP A 255 -8.71 -8.35 -11.45
CA ASP A 255 -9.05 -7.07 -12.08
C ASP A 255 -10.40 -7.17 -12.81
N GLU A 256 -10.61 -8.23 -13.57
CA GLU A 256 -11.85 -8.48 -14.33
C GLU A 256 -13.10 -8.61 -13.44
N ILE A 257 -12.95 -9.16 -12.24
CA ILE A 257 -14.05 -9.26 -11.26
C ILE A 257 -14.20 -8.01 -10.37
N GLY A 258 -13.42 -6.94 -10.62
CA GLY A 258 -13.48 -5.68 -9.86
C GLY A 258 -12.77 -5.72 -8.50
N LEU A 259 -11.88 -6.71 -8.25
CA LEU A 259 -11.03 -6.79 -7.04
C LEU A 259 -9.64 -6.18 -7.21
N TYR A 260 -9.33 -5.68 -8.38
CA TYR A 260 -8.02 -5.14 -8.79
C TYR A 260 -6.86 -6.14 -8.84
N ALA A 261 -5.97 -5.94 -9.81
CA ALA A 261 -4.81 -6.77 -10.12
C ALA A 261 -3.87 -7.02 -8.92
N VAL A 262 -3.72 -6.02 -8.07
CA VAL A 262 -2.84 -6.07 -6.89
C VAL A 262 -3.25 -7.11 -5.85
N PHE A 263 -4.55 -7.37 -5.72
CA PHE A 263 -5.08 -8.39 -4.82
C PHE A 263 -4.70 -9.80 -5.29
N GLY A 264 -4.87 -10.07 -6.58
CA GLY A 264 -4.49 -11.35 -7.20
C GLY A 264 -3.00 -11.64 -7.04
N ALA A 265 -2.18 -10.62 -7.24
CA ALA A 265 -0.74 -10.70 -7.07
C ALA A 265 -0.33 -11.03 -5.63
N PHE A 266 -0.93 -10.34 -4.66
CA PHE A 266 -0.68 -10.59 -3.23
C PHE A 266 -1.10 -12.01 -2.81
N ALA A 267 -2.30 -12.44 -3.20
CA ALA A 267 -2.80 -13.77 -2.89
C ALA A 267 -1.94 -14.89 -3.51
N LEU A 268 -1.47 -14.70 -4.75
CA LEU A 268 -0.53 -15.65 -5.35
C LEU A 268 0.79 -15.66 -4.59
N GLY A 269 1.33 -14.51 -4.17
CA GLY A 269 2.54 -14.44 -3.35
C GLY A 269 2.42 -15.26 -2.06
N LEU A 270 1.26 -15.21 -1.40
CA LEU A 270 0.95 -16.05 -0.23
C LEU A 270 0.94 -17.57 -0.56
N ALA A 271 0.55 -17.93 -1.77
CA ALA A 271 0.40 -19.32 -2.20
C ALA A 271 1.72 -19.98 -2.63
N VAL A 272 2.74 -19.19 -2.99
CA VAL A 272 4.06 -19.70 -3.42
C VAL A 272 4.78 -20.37 -2.25
N PRO A 273 5.31 -21.61 -2.42
CA PRO A 273 6.01 -22.32 -1.37
C PRO A 273 7.35 -21.68 -1.03
N ARG A 274 7.75 -21.76 0.25
CA ARG A 274 9.05 -21.30 0.73
C ARG A 274 10.12 -22.36 0.47
N VAL A 275 10.76 -22.25 -0.67
CA VAL A 275 11.86 -23.11 -1.10
C VAL A 275 12.92 -22.29 -1.84
N PRO A 276 14.20 -22.70 -1.85
CA PRO A 276 15.28 -21.93 -2.46
C PRO A 276 15.03 -21.56 -3.95
N ALA A 277 14.30 -22.39 -4.69
CA ALA A 277 13.92 -22.10 -6.06
C ALA A 277 12.97 -20.89 -6.15
N ALA A 278 11.99 -20.77 -5.24
CA ALA A 278 11.10 -19.64 -5.17
C ALA A 278 11.82 -18.35 -4.75
N ASP A 279 12.77 -18.45 -3.79
CA ASP A 279 13.59 -17.30 -3.37
C ASP A 279 14.40 -16.74 -4.55
N ARG A 280 14.96 -17.61 -5.42
CA ARG A 280 15.65 -17.15 -6.64
C ARG A 280 14.72 -16.46 -7.65
N VAL A 281 13.52 -17.00 -7.85
CA VAL A 281 12.50 -16.38 -8.72
C VAL A 281 12.13 -15.00 -8.20
N VAL A 282 11.82 -14.88 -6.91
CA VAL A 282 11.46 -13.62 -6.28
C VAL A 282 12.61 -12.61 -6.34
N ALA A 283 13.84 -13.04 -6.06
CA ALA A 283 15.03 -12.21 -6.19
C ALA A 283 15.24 -11.70 -7.62
N GLY A 284 14.97 -12.55 -8.63
CA GLY A 284 15.05 -12.16 -10.05
C GLY A 284 14.04 -11.08 -10.46
N LEU A 285 12.88 -10.99 -9.80
CA LEU A 285 11.87 -9.96 -10.06
C LEU A 285 12.15 -8.63 -9.36
N THR A 286 12.96 -8.63 -8.30
CA THR A 286 13.22 -7.45 -7.46
C THR A 286 13.78 -6.25 -8.25
N PRO A 287 14.77 -6.39 -9.17
CA PRO A 287 15.29 -5.27 -9.96
C PRO A 287 14.22 -4.65 -10.86
N VAL A 288 13.39 -5.47 -11.50
CA VAL A 288 12.30 -5.01 -12.37
C VAL A 288 11.26 -4.22 -11.57
N THR A 289 10.86 -4.74 -10.41
CA THR A 289 9.98 -4.04 -9.47
C THR A 289 10.54 -2.67 -9.08
N GLY A 290 11.84 -2.59 -8.76
CA GLY A 290 12.50 -1.34 -8.39
C GLY A 290 12.56 -0.28 -9.50
N VAL A 291 12.48 -0.70 -10.77
CA VAL A 291 12.41 0.23 -11.93
C VAL A 291 10.97 0.68 -12.20
N LEU A 292 9.99 -0.21 -12.05
CA LEU A 292 8.61 0.06 -12.47
C LEU A 292 7.76 0.76 -11.40
N VAL A 293 7.98 0.50 -10.12
CA VAL A 293 7.22 1.10 -9.01
C VAL A 293 7.31 2.64 -8.98
N PRO A 294 8.48 3.28 -9.25
CA PRO A 294 8.56 4.74 -9.36
C PRO A 294 7.60 5.35 -10.39
N LEU A 295 7.29 4.64 -11.47
CA LEU A 295 6.35 5.10 -12.51
C LEU A 295 4.93 5.21 -11.95
N PHE A 296 4.51 4.25 -11.11
CA PHE A 296 3.22 4.33 -10.43
C PHE A 296 3.14 5.54 -9.50
N PHE A 297 4.17 5.79 -8.69
CA PHE A 297 4.18 6.97 -7.81
C PHE A 297 4.13 8.27 -8.59
N THR A 298 4.82 8.33 -9.74
CA THR A 298 4.77 9.50 -10.63
C THR A 298 3.38 9.67 -11.22
N TYR A 299 2.75 8.60 -11.74
CA TYR A 299 1.37 8.65 -12.22
C TYR A 299 0.41 9.18 -11.14
N SER A 300 0.50 8.67 -9.93
CA SER A 300 -0.30 9.15 -8.80
C SER A 300 -0.02 10.63 -8.49
N GLY A 301 1.24 11.04 -8.55
CA GLY A 301 1.66 12.43 -8.35
C GLY A 301 1.16 13.38 -9.43
N LEU A 302 1.06 12.94 -10.69
CA LEU A 302 0.50 13.72 -11.79
C LEU A 302 -0.99 14.07 -11.59
N ASN A 303 -1.70 13.30 -10.75
CA ASN A 303 -3.09 13.58 -10.38
C ASN A 303 -3.23 14.44 -9.11
N THR A 304 -2.11 14.83 -8.47
CA THR A 304 -2.10 15.60 -7.22
C THR A 304 -1.92 17.09 -7.48
N GLN A 305 -2.86 17.92 -6.99
CA GLN A 305 -2.90 19.37 -7.26
C GLN A 305 -2.99 20.18 -5.96
N PHE A 306 -1.85 20.50 -5.32
CA PHE A 306 -1.84 21.28 -4.07
C PHE A 306 -2.31 22.73 -4.23
N GLY A 307 -2.37 23.28 -5.45
CA GLY A 307 -2.96 24.57 -5.71
C GLY A 307 -4.44 24.70 -5.31
N LEU A 308 -5.13 23.55 -5.08
CA LEU A 308 -6.52 23.52 -4.59
C LEU A 308 -6.66 23.85 -3.09
N PHE A 309 -5.57 23.95 -2.32
CA PHE A 309 -5.59 24.34 -0.90
C PHE A 309 -5.68 25.85 -0.65
N THR A 310 -5.97 26.65 -1.66
CA THR A 310 -6.23 28.08 -1.50
C THR A 310 -7.54 28.39 -0.78
N ASP A 311 -8.50 27.44 -0.79
CA ASP A 311 -9.75 27.55 -0.03
C ASP A 311 -9.51 27.14 1.45
N PRO A 312 -9.75 28.06 2.41
CA PRO A 312 -9.61 27.75 3.84
C PRO A 312 -10.46 26.59 4.33
N ALA A 313 -11.64 26.36 3.74
CA ALA A 313 -12.50 25.24 4.12
C ALA A 313 -11.90 23.89 3.70
N VAL A 314 -11.31 23.82 2.50
CA VAL A 314 -10.58 22.62 2.03
C VAL A 314 -9.35 22.37 2.89
N LEU A 315 -8.61 23.43 3.26
CA LEU A 315 -7.44 23.31 4.12
C LEU A 315 -7.82 22.80 5.53
N LEU A 316 -8.87 23.36 6.12
CA LEU A 316 -9.38 22.93 7.44
C LEU A 316 -9.82 21.46 7.39
N PHE A 317 -10.51 21.05 6.34
CA PHE A 317 -10.92 19.68 6.13
C PHE A 317 -9.69 18.75 5.97
N ALA A 318 -8.67 19.16 5.25
CA ALA A 318 -7.42 18.40 5.10
C ALA A 318 -6.72 18.20 6.44
N VAL A 319 -6.62 19.27 7.26
CA VAL A 319 -6.05 19.19 8.62
C VAL A 319 -6.89 18.25 9.49
N ALA A 320 -8.21 18.35 9.45
CA ALA A 320 -9.10 17.45 10.19
C ALA A 320 -8.92 16.00 9.76
N CYS A 321 -8.81 15.72 8.46
CA CYS A 321 -8.51 14.38 7.94
C CYS A 321 -7.17 13.83 8.50
N VAL A 322 -6.10 14.65 8.48
CA VAL A 322 -4.80 14.23 9.03
C VAL A 322 -4.91 13.93 10.52
N VAL A 323 -5.52 14.83 11.29
CA VAL A 323 -5.65 14.66 12.75
C VAL A 323 -6.46 13.40 13.08
N LEU A 324 -7.64 13.23 12.46
CA LEU A 324 -8.50 12.07 12.71
C LEU A 324 -7.86 10.77 12.21
N ALA A 325 -7.13 10.82 11.10
CA ALA A 325 -6.38 9.69 10.59
C ALA A 325 -5.32 9.21 11.59
N VAL A 326 -4.57 10.15 12.17
CA VAL A 326 -3.50 9.85 13.14
C VAL A 326 -4.10 9.45 14.48
N VAL A 327 -4.95 10.30 15.07
CA VAL A 327 -5.52 10.06 16.42
C VAL A 327 -6.38 8.80 16.42
N GLY A 328 -7.22 8.61 15.40
CA GLY A 328 -8.07 7.44 15.27
C GLY A 328 -7.28 6.14 15.17
N LYS A 329 -6.32 6.09 14.23
CA LYS A 329 -5.52 4.88 14.00
C LYS A 329 -4.56 4.59 15.15
N PHE A 330 -3.73 5.56 15.52
CA PHE A 330 -2.75 5.42 16.59
C PHE A 330 -3.44 5.12 17.94
N GLY A 331 -4.45 5.90 18.30
CA GLY A 331 -5.15 5.75 19.57
C GLY A 331 -5.87 4.40 19.67
N ALA A 332 -6.57 3.98 18.62
CA ALA A 332 -7.28 2.71 18.61
C ALA A 332 -6.33 1.50 18.65
N CYS A 333 -5.26 1.49 17.87
CA CYS A 333 -4.27 0.41 17.88
C CYS A 333 -3.55 0.33 19.23
N TRP A 334 -3.16 1.48 19.81
CA TRP A 334 -2.58 1.54 21.15
C TRP A 334 -3.53 0.97 22.21
N ALA A 335 -4.78 1.44 22.24
CA ALA A 335 -5.76 1.00 23.21
C ALA A 335 -6.08 -0.50 23.08
N ALA A 336 -6.19 -1.01 21.84
CA ALA A 336 -6.41 -2.43 21.59
C ALA A 336 -5.24 -3.30 22.08
N ALA A 337 -4.00 -2.91 21.75
CA ALA A 337 -2.80 -3.61 22.21
C ALA A 337 -2.72 -3.60 23.75
N ARG A 338 -2.97 -2.45 24.39
CA ARG A 338 -2.98 -2.34 25.86
C ARG A 338 -4.06 -3.23 26.51
N ARG A 339 -5.29 -3.23 25.96
CA ARG A 339 -6.38 -4.12 26.44
C ARG A 339 -6.05 -5.60 26.27
N ARG A 340 -5.18 -5.95 25.34
CA ARG A 340 -4.66 -7.32 25.14
C ARG A 340 -3.47 -7.66 26.04
N GLY A 341 -3.09 -6.75 26.97
CA GLY A 341 -2.01 -6.97 27.94
C GLY A 341 -0.62 -6.64 27.43
N GLU A 342 -0.48 -6.02 26.26
CA GLU A 342 0.85 -5.65 25.76
C GLU A 342 1.48 -4.53 26.63
N PRO A 343 2.79 -4.61 26.90
CA PRO A 343 3.51 -3.53 27.59
C PRO A 343 3.37 -2.19 26.89
N GLN A 344 3.43 -1.09 27.64
CA GLN A 344 3.27 0.27 27.10
C GLN A 344 4.18 0.55 25.88
N GLY A 345 5.46 0.20 25.98
CA GLY A 345 6.43 0.41 24.88
C GLY A 345 6.10 -0.40 23.64
N VAL A 346 5.61 -1.65 23.79
CA VAL A 346 5.18 -2.50 22.66
C VAL A 346 3.93 -1.90 22.02
N ALA A 347 2.92 -1.53 22.82
CA ALA A 347 1.68 -0.96 22.33
C ALA A 347 1.89 0.36 21.55
N LEU A 348 2.77 1.24 22.04
CA LEU A 348 3.12 2.49 21.35
C LEU A 348 3.88 2.24 20.04
N ARG A 349 4.79 1.26 19.99
CA ARG A 349 5.49 0.88 18.75
C ARG A 349 4.53 0.29 17.73
N VAL A 350 3.63 -0.60 18.15
CA VAL A 350 2.57 -1.14 17.27
C VAL A 350 1.72 -0.01 16.71
N ALA A 351 1.24 0.91 17.56
CA ALA A 351 0.43 2.05 17.15
C ALA A 351 1.17 2.97 16.15
N SER A 352 2.48 3.23 16.39
CA SER A 352 3.30 4.02 15.48
C SER A 352 3.44 3.36 14.11
N LEU A 353 3.70 2.05 14.09
CA LEU A 353 3.86 1.28 12.87
C LEU A 353 2.55 1.17 12.08
N MET A 354 1.42 0.93 12.77
CA MET A 354 0.10 0.83 12.14
C MET A 354 -0.39 2.15 11.53
N ASN A 355 0.23 3.28 11.87
CA ASN A 355 -0.08 4.57 11.27
C ASN A 355 0.55 4.77 9.88
N ALA A 356 1.45 3.87 9.45
CA ALA A 356 2.03 3.90 8.11
C ALA A 356 0.95 3.63 7.05
N ARG A 357 0.82 4.57 6.10
CA ARG A 357 -0.12 4.49 4.96
C ARG A 357 0.67 4.38 3.65
N GLY A 358 0.46 5.23 2.71
CA GLY A 358 1.29 5.31 1.51
C GLY A 358 0.70 4.54 0.34
N LEU A 359 1.43 3.56 -0.20
CA LEU A 359 1.12 2.91 -1.47
C LEU A 359 -0.33 2.42 -1.57
N MET A 360 -0.81 1.65 -0.60
CA MET A 360 -2.16 1.06 -0.63
C MET A 360 -3.26 2.14 -0.63
N GLN A 361 -3.05 3.22 0.12
CA GLN A 361 -3.97 4.35 0.08
C GLN A 361 -3.96 5.04 -1.29
N LEU A 362 -2.79 5.25 -1.91
CA LEU A 362 -2.69 5.84 -3.24
C LEU A 362 -3.38 4.98 -4.32
N ILE A 363 -3.27 3.67 -4.23
CA ILE A 363 -3.99 2.75 -5.11
C ILE A 363 -5.51 2.96 -4.95
N ALA A 364 -6.00 2.89 -3.70
CA ALA A 364 -7.43 3.10 -3.42
C ALA A 364 -7.92 4.47 -3.92
N LEU A 365 -7.10 5.53 -3.79
CA LEU A 365 -7.43 6.87 -4.27
C LEU A 365 -7.52 6.95 -5.79
N ASN A 366 -6.58 6.33 -6.52
CA ASN A 366 -6.63 6.29 -7.99
C ASN A 366 -7.89 5.54 -8.46
N ILE A 367 -8.23 4.43 -7.81
CA ILE A 367 -9.47 3.70 -8.06
C ILE A 367 -10.70 4.58 -7.82
N GLY A 368 -10.75 5.31 -6.69
CA GLY A 368 -11.86 6.21 -6.39
C GLY A 368 -11.96 7.37 -7.38
N LEU A 369 -10.83 7.85 -7.90
CA LEU A 369 -10.78 8.88 -8.94
C LEU A 369 -11.30 8.35 -10.28
N GLU A 370 -10.86 7.16 -10.70
CA GLU A 370 -11.30 6.49 -11.93
C GLU A 370 -12.79 6.12 -11.88
N ALA A 371 -13.27 5.69 -10.71
CA ALA A 371 -14.70 5.41 -10.49
C ALA A 371 -15.57 6.68 -10.36
N GLY A 372 -14.98 7.87 -10.42
CA GLY A 372 -15.70 9.15 -10.29
C GLY A 372 -16.25 9.43 -8.88
N ILE A 373 -15.86 8.64 -7.86
CA ILE A 373 -16.29 8.83 -6.45
C ILE A 373 -15.53 10.00 -5.81
N VAL A 374 -14.30 10.21 -6.21
CA VAL A 374 -13.37 11.19 -5.66
C VAL A 374 -13.05 12.23 -6.72
N GLY A 375 -13.27 13.50 -6.40
CA GLY A 375 -12.82 14.62 -7.22
C GLY A 375 -11.35 14.99 -6.95
N PRO A 376 -10.73 15.84 -7.81
CA PRO A 376 -9.32 16.22 -7.67
C PRO A 376 -8.95 16.83 -6.31
N ALA A 377 -9.85 17.65 -5.71
CA ALA A 377 -9.62 18.25 -4.40
C ALA A 377 -9.55 17.20 -3.29
N LEU A 378 -10.52 16.30 -3.23
CA LEU A 378 -10.56 15.22 -2.23
C LEU A 378 -9.40 14.24 -2.43
N PHE A 379 -9.07 13.92 -3.68
CA PHE A 379 -7.89 13.10 -4.02
C PHE A 379 -6.62 13.73 -3.42
N THR A 380 -6.41 15.04 -3.64
CA THR A 380 -5.23 15.76 -3.14
C THR A 380 -5.18 15.79 -1.61
N VAL A 381 -6.32 16.02 -0.94
CA VAL A 381 -6.42 15.97 0.53
C VAL A 381 -5.98 14.59 1.04
N LEU A 382 -6.47 13.52 0.45
CA LEU A 382 -6.17 12.17 0.90
C LEU A 382 -4.74 11.72 0.56
N VAL A 383 -4.16 12.23 -0.54
CA VAL A 383 -2.72 12.08 -0.85
C VAL A 383 -1.87 12.78 0.22
N LEU A 384 -2.26 13.99 0.65
CA LEU A 384 -1.57 14.68 1.73
C LEU A 384 -1.63 13.86 3.04
N VAL A 385 -2.79 13.29 3.37
CA VAL A 385 -2.93 12.38 4.52
C VAL A 385 -1.95 11.20 4.42
N ALA A 386 -1.88 10.56 3.24
CA ALA A 386 -0.96 9.45 3.01
C ALA A 386 0.50 9.85 3.22
N LEU A 387 0.92 10.98 2.65
CA LEU A 387 2.29 11.50 2.78
C LEU A 387 2.63 11.83 4.24
N VAL A 388 1.79 12.64 4.90
CA VAL A 388 2.04 13.10 6.27
C VAL A 388 2.13 11.92 7.24
N THR A 389 1.16 11.00 7.20
CA THR A 389 1.12 9.85 8.10
C THR A 389 2.30 8.89 7.87
N THR A 390 2.74 8.75 6.62
CA THR A 390 3.89 7.90 6.30
C THR A 390 5.19 8.53 6.75
N ILE A 391 5.40 9.84 6.46
CA ILE A 391 6.60 10.57 6.88
C ILE A 391 6.72 10.59 8.41
N MET A 392 5.63 10.75 9.14
CA MET A 392 5.67 10.81 10.61
C MET A 392 5.92 9.46 11.28
N THR A 393 5.69 8.33 10.61
CA THR A 393 5.82 6.99 11.21
C THR A 393 7.24 6.73 11.73
N SER A 394 8.27 7.00 10.93
CA SER A 394 9.67 6.79 11.33
C SER A 394 10.14 7.67 12.50
N PRO A 395 9.91 9.01 12.51
CA PRO A 395 10.22 9.86 13.66
C PRO A 395 9.46 9.46 14.93
N LEU A 396 8.17 9.11 14.78
CA LEU A 396 7.33 8.72 15.91
C LEU A 396 7.83 7.42 16.54
N LEU A 397 8.18 6.42 15.72
CA LEU A 397 8.76 5.16 16.19
C LEU A 397 10.10 5.42 16.93
N THR A 398 10.99 6.25 16.36
CA THR A 398 12.26 6.60 16.99
C THR A 398 12.07 7.34 18.33
N TRP A 399 11.07 8.22 18.42
CA TRP A 399 10.72 8.90 19.66
C TRP A 399 10.23 7.93 20.73
N VAL A 400 9.38 6.96 20.36
CA VAL A 400 8.89 5.90 21.26
C VAL A 400 10.06 5.03 21.73
N GLU A 401 10.97 4.63 20.84
CA GLU A 401 12.15 3.82 21.15
C GLU A 401 13.07 4.50 22.18
N ARG A 402 13.27 5.81 22.05
CA ARG A 402 14.08 6.59 23.00
C ARG A 402 13.43 6.70 24.37
N ARG A 403 12.10 6.80 24.45
CA ARG A 403 11.36 6.93 25.73
C ARG A 403 11.07 5.60 26.41
N HIS A 404 10.97 4.55 25.64
CA HIS A 404 10.69 3.19 26.10
C HIS A 404 11.73 2.24 25.48
N PRO A 405 13.00 2.26 25.90
CA PRO A 405 13.98 1.34 25.41
C PRO A 405 13.48 -0.09 25.61
N ALA A 406 13.68 -0.96 24.61
CA ALA A 406 13.30 -2.35 24.72
C ALA A 406 14.22 -2.97 25.80
N VAL A 407 13.60 -3.57 26.79
CA VAL A 407 14.26 -4.59 27.58
C VAL A 407 14.19 -5.84 26.69
N GLU A 408 15.17 -6.03 25.80
CA GLU A 408 15.29 -7.26 25.05
C GLU A 408 15.62 -8.39 26.05
N PRO A 409 14.88 -9.53 25.99
CA PRO A 409 15.49 -10.77 26.41
C PRO A 409 16.66 -10.99 25.43
N THR A 410 17.87 -11.02 25.94
CA THR A 410 19.04 -11.54 25.20
C THR A 410 18.61 -12.79 24.47
N PRO A 411 18.87 -12.93 23.14
CA PRO A 411 18.67 -14.21 22.49
C PRO A 411 19.50 -15.20 23.29
N ASP A 412 18.84 -16.27 23.72
CA ASP A 412 19.48 -17.41 24.33
C ASP A 412 20.47 -17.95 23.29
N VAL A 413 21.72 -17.52 23.40
CA VAL A 413 22.83 -18.02 22.62
C VAL A 413 23.03 -19.41 23.19
N GLY A 414 22.32 -20.37 22.58
CA GLY A 414 22.46 -21.78 22.93
C GLY A 414 23.92 -22.07 23.10
N GLU A 415 24.26 -22.63 24.25
CA GLU A 415 25.63 -23.06 24.62
C GLU A 415 26.30 -23.74 23.42
N PRO A 416 27.55 -23.37 23.10
CA PRO A 416 28.29 -24.09 22.07
C PRO A 416 28.36 -25.55 22.52
N VAL A 417 27.79 -26.45 21.73
CA VAL A 417 27.95 -27.89 21.86
C VAL A 417 29.45 -28.15 21.98
N ARG A 418 29.92 -28.43 23.19
CA ARG A 418 31.28 -28.94 23.43
C ARG A 418 31.42 -30.23 22.62
N ALA A 419 32.17 -30.13 21.54
CA ALA A 419 32.70 -31.29 20.86
C ALA A 419 33.57 -32.06 21.88
N THR A 420 33.04 -33.13 22.44
CA THR A 420 33.82 -34.16 23.08
C THR A 420 34.39 -35.05 21.97
N LEU A 421 35.69 -35.16 22.02
CA LEU A 421 36.63 -35.97 21.25
C LEU A 421 36.12 -37.37 20.86
#